data_b578f31c820c9f5a0d0dd8c6ea417d7f
#
_entry.id   b578f31c820c9f5a0d0dd8c6ea417d7f
#
_cell.length_a   1.000
_cell.length_b   1.000
_cell.length_c   1.000
_cell.angle_alpha   90.00
_cell.angle_beta   90.00
_cell.angle_gamma   90.00
#
_symmetry.space_group_name_H-M   'P 1'
#
loop_
_entity.id
_entity.type
_entity.pdbx_description
1 polymer ?
#
loop_
_entity_poly.entity_id
_entity_poly.type
_entity_poly.pdbx_seq_one_letter_code
_entity_poly.pdbx_strand_id
1 'polypeptide(L)'
;YTKGEIKAVAYDENNNVIAEEVKKSFDDPSKIILKPETNKTGNLFFIQVMTADSNGTLVENARNYITINVEGDAELVGMDNGDSTDYDQYVSKNRKTHSRKLFSNRLIAIIRAKDEKTPFVVTAASKDLPNVSVKFNGSEFEQISANTNVKPEKDFVPTRSIKIVTSEKPNFTKENKEIHATATILPKNASIKEISWESVLKEGVSSDFVCVKNIVTKDSNVQEATLTATCDGECRLRVSANNGRDYPEILSELELTVNGVGNPKLNPYKMIEGCRHDDWDKNVGPVQAGFTGGISNRGVGATWISFSKVDFGTEGADTIHIPIFSFDSELPLEIWDGNPTNGECLLNATYKAQYVYNKYTENVFVLPKRLFGVHTIGIKFHTELV
;
A
#
# COMPACT_ATOMS: atom_id res chain seq x y z
N TYR A 1 -13.20 -39.04 -1.62
CA TYR A 1 -12.03 -39.16 -2.48
C TYR A 1 -11.18 -40.37 -2.10
N THR A 2 -10.89 -41.24 -3.10
CA THR A 2 -10.02 -42.39 -2.95
C THR A 2 -8.79 -42.15 -3.83
N LYS A 3 -7.58 -42.37 -3.31
CA LYS A 3 -6.34 -42.29 -4.08
C LYS A 3 -6.37 -43.26 -5.25
N GLY A 4 -5.85 -42.84 -6.39
CA GLY A 4 -5.83 -43.66 -7.60
C GLY A 4 -5.20 -42.91 -8.77
N GLU A 5 -5.47 -43.40 -9.96
CA GLU A 5 -5.08 -42.74 -11.21
C GLU A 5 -6.27 -42.60 -12.17
N ILE A 6 -6.23 -41.53 -12.95
CA ILE A 6 -7.11 -41.30 -14.10
C ILE A 6 -6.23 -41.32 -15.33
N LYS A 7 -6.63 -42.15 -16.30
CA LYS A 7 -5.90 -42.32 -17.57
C LYS A 7 -6.81 -41.98 -18.73
N ALA A 8 -6.35 -41.10 -19.61
CA ALA A 8 -6.97 -40.83 -20.89
C ALA A 8 -6.10 -41.45 -21.99
N VAL A 9 -6.74 -42.16 -22.92
CA VAL A 9 -6.05 -42.80 -24.03
C VAL A 9 -6.73 -42.40 -25.34
N ALA A 10 -5.97 -41.89 -26.28
CA ALA A 10 -6.45 -41.60 -27.63
C ALA A 10 -6.02 -42.72 -28.60
N TYR A 11 -6.92 -43.07 -29.50
CA TYR A 11 -6.72 -44.11 -30.47
C TYR A 11 -6.88 -43.56 -31.91
N ASP A 12 -6.18 -44.16 -32.86
CA ASP A 12 -6.40 -43.91 -34.30
C ASP A 12 -7.61 -44.72 -34.80
N GLU A 13 -7.92 -44.56 -36.10
CA GLU A 13 -9.02 -45.28 -36.78
C GLU A 13 -8.86 -46.83 -36.76
N ASN A 14 -7.65 -47.31 -36.49
CA ASN A 14 -7.32 -48.74 -36.44
C ASN A 14 -7.22 -49.24 -34.96
N ASN A 15 -7.69 -48.47 -34.00
CA ASN A 15 -7.59 -48.74 -32.54
C ASN A 15 -6.14 -48.84 -32.01
N ASN A 16 -5.15 -48.23 -32.66
CA ASN A 16 -3.81 -48.12 -32.10
C ASN A 16 -3.77 -46.91 -31.15
N VAL A 17 -3.10 -47.05 -30.04
CA VAL A 17 -2.85 -45.93 -29.09
C VAL A 17 -1.94 -44.89 -29.74
N ILE A 18 -2.41 -43.66 -29.87
CA ILE A 18 -1.65 -42.53 -30.42
C ILE A 18 -1.22 -41.51 -29.36
N ALA A 19 -1.89 -41.45 -28.23
CA ALA A 19 -1.51 -40.63 -27.08
C ALA A 19 -2.07 -41.20 -25.78
N GLU A 20 -1.38 -40.94 -24.71
CA GLU A 20 -1.80 -41.34 -23.37
C GLU A 20 -1.42 -40.24 -22.36
N GLU A 21 -2.32 -39.89 -21.48
CA GLU A 21 -2.09 -38.99 -20.36
C GLU A 21 -2.58 -39.64 -19.06
N VAL A 22 -1.75 -39.62 -18.03
CA VAL A 22 -2.08 -40.21 -16.71
C VAL A 22 -1.91 -39.17 -15.65
N LYS A 23 -2.94 -38.99 -14.83
CA LYS A 23 -2.90 -38.20 -13.60
C LYS A 23 -3.05 -39.11 -12.39
N LYS A 24 -2.11 -39.02 -11.45
CA LYS A 24 -2.09 -39.80 -10.21
C LYS A 24 -2.35 -38.94 -9.00
N SER A 25 -2.97 -39.54 -8.00
CA SER A 25 -3.04 -38.93 -6.66
C SER A 25 -1.64 -38.77 -6.10
N PHE A 26 -1.43 -37.66 -5.42
CA PHE A 26 -0.17 -37.38 -4.73
C PHE A 26 -0.27 -37.66 -3.23
N ASP A 27 0.87 -37.89 -2.59
CA ASP A 27 1.07 -37.94 -1.15
C ASP A 27 1.58 -36.59 -0.61
N ASP A 28 1.97 -36.54 0.67
CA ASP A 28 2.54 -35.35 1.27
C ASP A 28 3.88 -34.95 0.61
N PRO A 29 4.22 -33.64 0.59
CA PRO A 29 5.52 -33.18 0.09
C PRO A 29 6.69 -33.88 0.78
N SER A 30 7.63 -34.41 0.00
CA SER A 30 8.86 -35.06 0.51
C SER A 30 10.13 -34.45 -0.07
N LYS A 31 10.03 -33.67 -1.14
CA LYS A 31 11.18 -32.98 -1.77
C LYS A 31 10.76 -31.70 -2.45
N ILE A 32 11.71 -30.74 -2.51
CA ILE A 32 11.58 -29.50 -3.28
C ILE A 32 12.13 -29.75 -4.69
N ILE A 33 11.54 -29.12 -5.68
CA ILE A 33 11.98 -29.09 -7.07
C ILE A 33 12.31 -27.66 -7.45
N LEU A 34 13.53 -27.42 -7.92
CA LEU A 34 13.94 -26.19 -8.60
C LEU A 34 14.02 -26.48 -10.10
N LYS A 35 13.21 -25.77 -10.90
CA LYS A 35 13.18 -25.90 -12.33
C LYS A 35 13.49 -24.55 -12.99
N PRO A 36 14.75 -24.31 -13.38
CA PRO A 36 15.11 -23.14 -14.16
C PRO A 36 14.35 -23.11 -15.48
N GLU A 37 13.88 -21.92 -15.88
CA GLU A 37 13.29 -21.73 -17.20
C GLU A 37 14.39 -21.57 -18.25
N THR A 38 14.12 -22.06 -19.47
CA THR A 38 15.03 -21.92 -20.60
C THR A 38 15.04 -20.50 -21.16
N ASN A 39 13.94 -19.78 -21.02
CA ASN A 39 13.83 -18.40 -21.46
C ASN A 39 14.39 -17.46 -20.38
N LYS A 40 15.45 -16.75 -20.72
CA LYS A 40 16.02 -15.68 -19.92
C LYS A 40 15.91 -14.35 -20.66
N THR A 41 15.85 -13.26 -19.92
CA THR A 41 15.85 -11.91 -20.49
C THR A 41 17.11 -11.17 -20.01
N GLY A 42 18.13 -11.13 -20.87
CA GLY A 42 19.42 -10.57 -20.49
C GLY A 42 20.00 -11.31 -19.27
N ASN A 43 20.30 -10.58 -18.21
CA ASN A 43 20.85 -11.12 -16.96
C ASN A 43 19.78 -11.51 -15.92
N LEU A 44 18.50 -11.60 -16.31
CA LEU A 44 17.40 -12.09 -15.47
C LEU A 44 17.13 -13.56 -15.74
N PHE A 45 17.03 -14.33 -14.66
CA PHE A 45 16.77 -15.76 -14.67
C PHE A 45 15.53 -16.07 -13.84
N PHE A 46 14.72 -17.00 -14.31
CA PHE A 46 13.47 -17.41 -13.68
C PHE A 46 13.57 -18.86 -13.24
N ILE A 47 13.28 -19.13 -11.97
CA ILE A 47 13.35 -20.48 -11.39
C ILE A 47 11.99 -20.81 -10.78
N GLN A 48 11.31 -21.79 -11.36
CA GLN A 48 10.08 -22.34 -10.78
C GLN A 48 10.44 -23.18 -9.56
N VAL A 49 9.68 -23.02 -8.50
CA VAL A 49 9.82 -23.76 -7.25
C VAL A 49 8.54 -24.52 -6.97
N MET A 50 8.64 -25.80 -6.75
CA MET A 50 7.56 -26.74 -6.52
C MET A 50 7.93 -27.76 -5.47
N THR A 51 6.98 -28.59 -5.06
CA THR A 51 7.23 -29.78 -4.24
C THR A 51 6.68 -31.03 -4.93
N ALA A 52 7.27 -32.16 -4.63
CA ALA A 52 6.78 -33.46 -5.04
C ALA A 52 6.78 -34.44 -3.86
N ASP A 53 5.95 -35.47 -3.97
CA ASP A 53 5.94 -36.58 -3.03
C ASP A 53 7.13 -37.55 -3.22
N SER A 54 7.20 -38.62 -2.45
CA SER A 54 8.24 -39.61 -2.52
C SER A 54 8.33 -40.33 -3.87
N ASN A 55 7.20 -40.42 -4.59
CA ASN A 55 7.10 -41.02 -5.91
C ASN A 55 7.49 -40.07 -7.05
N GLY A 56 7.68 -38.77 -6.74
CA GLY A 56 7.95 -37.72 -7.71
C GLY A 56 6.72 -37.07 -8.30
N THR A 57 5.52 -37.40 -7.83
CA THR A 57 4.27 -36.77 -8.23
C THR A 57 4.20 -35.37 -7.62
N LEU A 58 3.88 -34.34 -8.42
CA LEU A 58 3.73 -32.97 -7.94
C LEU A 58 2.56 -32.89 -6.94
N VAL A 59 2.78 -32.23 -5.82
CA VAL A 59 1.77 -32.04 -4.77
C VAL A 59 0.97 -30.76 -5.03
N GLU A 60 0.02 -30.83 -5.94
CA GLU A 60 -0.66 -29.66 -6.56
C GLU A 60 -1.35 -28.71 -5.55
N ASN A 61 -1.62 -29.14 -4.34
CA ASN A 61 -2.20 -28.32 -3.28
C ASN A 61 -1.19 -27.86 -2.22
N ALA A 62 0.12 -28.08 -2.44
CA ALA A 62 1.15 -27.71 -1.49
C ALA A 62 1.18 -26.20 -1.23
N ARG A 63 1.38 -25.86 0.05
CA ARG A 63 1.51 -24.48 0.56
C ARG A 63 2.73 -24.32 1.46
N ASN A 64 3.76 -25.14 1.26
CA ASN A 64 5.00 -25.07 2.02
C ASN A 64 5.60 -23.67 1.96
N TYR A 65 6.17 -23.23 3.07
CA TYR A 65 6.95 -22.00 3.15
C TYR A 65 8.37 -22.29 2.64
N ILE A 66 8.76 -21.65 1.55
CA ILE A 66 10.03 -21.89 0.88
C ILE A 66 10.96 -20.71 1.12
N THR A 67 12.15 -20.99 1.61
CA THR A 67 13.25 -20.02 1.72
C THR A 67 14.19 -20.21 0.53
N ILE A 68 14.39 -19.16 -0.26
CA ILE A 68 15.38 -19.10 -1.33
C ILE A 68 16.60 -18.34 -0.84
N ASN A 69 17.79 -18.88 -1.11
CA ASN A 69 19.07 -18.22 -0.89
C ASN A 69 19.86 -18.16 -2.20
N VAL A 70 20.46 -17.00 -2.50
CA VAL A 70 21.26 -16.75 -3.71
C VAL A 70 22.70 -16.45 -3.32
N GLU A 71 23.64 -17.23 -3.86
CA GLU A 71 25.08 -17.07 -3.66
C GLU A 71 25.77 -16.67 -4.97
N GLY A 72 26.89 -15.96 -4.88
CA GLY A 72 27.64 -15.43 -6.02
C GLY A 72 27.27 -13.97 -6.35
N ASP A 73 27.73 -13.47 -7.50
CA ASP A 73 27.44 -12.09 -7.98
C ASP A 73 26.05 -12.00 -8.63
N ALA A 74 25.04 -12.35 -7.86
CA ALA A 74 23.64 -12.31 -8.24
C ALA A 74 22.76 -11.88 -7.06
N GLU A 75 21.57 -11.39 -7.34
CA GLU A 75 20.59 -10.96 -6.33
C GLU A 75 19.22 -11.62 -6.57
N LEU A 76 18.49 -11.85 -5.49
CA LEU A 76 17.08 -12.23 -5.54
C LEU A 76 16.26 -10.96 -5.77
N VAL A 77 15.71 -10.79 -6.97
CA VAL A 77 14.89 -9.63 -7.35
C VAL A 77 13.52 -9.71 -6.69
N GLY A 78 12.96 -10.92 -6.62
CA GLY A 78 11.68 -11.17 -5.98
C GLY A 78 11.24 -12.61 -6.06
N MET A 79 10.20 -12.92 -5.30
CA MET A 79 9.49 -14.21 -5.33
C MET A 79 8.00 -13.93 -5.45
N ASP A 80 7.30 -14.63 -6.35
CA ASP A 80 5.86 -14.52 -6.51
C ASP A 80 5.20 -15.90 -6.66
N ASN A 81 4.05 -16.07 -6.02
CA ASN A 81 3.29 -17.32 -6.04
C ASN A 81 1.95 -17.19 -6.80
N GLY A 82 1.60 -15.99 -7.28
CA GLY A 82 0.35 -15.72 -8.00
C GLY A 82 -0.91 -15.63 -7.12
N ASP A 83 -0.78 -15.70 -5.79
CA ASP A 83 -1.90 -15.52 -4.86
C ASP A 83 -2.14 -14.03 -4.61
N SER A 84 -3.21 -13.48 -5.19
CA SER A 84 -3.59 -12.07 -5.00
C SER A 84 -4.03 -11.72 -3.57
N THR A 85 -4.22 -12.73 -2.71
CA THR A 85 -4.56 -12.56 -1.29
C THR A 85 -3.37 -12.74 -0.36
N ASP A 86 -2.16 -12.96 -0.91
CA ASP A 86 -0.93 -13.13 -0.15
C ASP A 86 -0.25 -11.77 0.08
N TYR A 87 -0.18 -11.36 1.35
CA TYR A 87 0.43 -10.10 1.79
C TYR A 87 1.91 -10.23 2.18
N ASP A 88 2.54 -11.38 1.94
CA ASP A 88 3.96 -11.56 2.20
C ASP A 88 4.79 -10.67 1.26
N GLN A 89 5.94 -10.20 1.75
CA GLN A 89 6.87 -9.43 0.92
C GLN A 89 7.32 -10.23 -0.30
N TYR A 90 7.55 -9.55 -1.42
CA TYR A 90 8.13 -10.16 -2.62
C TYR A 90 9.64 -10.37 -2.52
N VAL A 91 10.33 -9.55 -1.70
CA VAL A 91 11.78 -9.59 -1.56
C VAL A 91 12.23 -9.02 -0.21
N SER A 92 13.30 -9.54 0.36
CA SER A 92 13.97 -8.99 1.54
C SER A 92 14.93 -7.84 1.19
N LYS A 93 15.27 -7.01 2.19
CA LYS A 93 16.20 -5.88 2.02
C LYS A 93 17.61 -6.34 1.59
N ASN A 94 18.06 -7.52 2.02
CA ASN A 94 19.39 -8.03 1.67
C ASN A 94 19.50 -8.56 0.24
N ARG A 95 18.36 -8.78 -0.45
CA ARG A 95 18.27 -9.32 -1.81
C ARG A 95 19.08 -10.62 -2.05
N LYS A 96 19.31 -11.38 -0.99
CA LYS A 96 20.01 -12.67 -1.04
C LYS A 96 19.15 -13.81 -0.55
N THR A 97 18.42 -13.60 0.54
CA THR A 97 17.60 -14.63 1.17
C THR A 97 16.21 -14.09 1.41
N HIS A 98 15.21 -14.82 0.99
CA HIS A 98 13.80 -14.49 1.24
C HIS A 98 12.94 -15.73 1.28
N SER A 99 11.81 -15.66 1.98
CA SER A 99 10.87 -16.75 2.13
C SER A 99 9.47 -16.34 1.70
N ARG A 100 8.78 -17.26 1.01
CA ARG A 100 7.38 -17.09 0.60
C ARG A 100 6.68 -18.44 0.48
N LYS A 101 5.36 -18.48 0.67
CA LYS A 101 4.56 -19.70 0.52
C LYS A 101 4.39 -20.09 -0.93
N LEU A 102 4.31 -21.39 -1.17
CA LEU A 102 3.73 -21.92 -2.40
C LEU A 102 2.22 -21.60 -2.43
N PHE A 103 1.71 -21.31 -3.61
CA PHE A 103 0.28 -21.28 -3.89
C PHE A 103 -0.03 -22.30 -4.99
N SER A 104 -0.90 -23.27 -4.68
CA SER A 104 -1.17 -24.40 -5.57
C SER A 104 0.11 -25.03 -6.12
N ASN A 105 1.07 -25.27 -5.21
CA ASN A 105 2.40 -25.82 -5.52
C ASN A 105 3.24 -25.00 -6.50
N ARG A 106 3.03 -23.69 -6.59
CA ARG A 106 3.77 -22.80 -7.51
C ARG A 106 4.36 -21.62 -6.76
N LEU A 107 5.60 -21.34 -7.09
CA LEU A 107 6.34 -20.15 -6.71
C LEU A 107 7.39 -19.90 -7.78
N ILE A 108 7.62 -18.66 -8.15
CA ILE A 108 8.71 -18.25 -9.02
C ILE A 108 9.74 -17.44 -8.23
N ALA A 109 11.00 -17.73 -8.40
CA ALA A 109 12.12 -16.93 -7.92
C ALA A 109 12.77 -16.24 -9.11
N ILE A 110 12.94 -14.92 -9.02
CA ILE A 110 13.54 -14.08 -10.07
C ILE A 110 14.92 -13.67 -9.59
N ILE A 111 15.94 -14.07 -10.34
CA ILE A 111 17.36 -13.83 -10.03
C ILE A 111 17.93 -12.87 -11.05
N ARG A 112 18.64 -11.83 -10.60
CA ARG A 112 19.45 -10.96 -11.45
C ARG A 112 20.92 -11.23 -11.18
N ALA A 113 21.63 -11.76 -12.16
CA ALA A 113 23.07 -11.86 -12.11
C ALA A 113 23.74 -10.55 -12.55
N LYS A 114 25.02 -10.37 -12.26
CA LYS A 114 25.80 -9.20 -12.69
C LYS A 114 25.76 -9.04 -14.21
N ASP A 115 25.91 -10.13 -14.93
CA ASP A 115 25.77 -10.23 -16.38
C ASP A 115 25.23 -11.60 -16.78
N GLU A 116 25.01 -11.84 -18.07
CA GLU A 116 24.40 -13.07 -18.62
C GLU A 116 25.22 -14.33 -18.41
N LYS A 117 26.52 -14.21 -18.09
CA LYS A 117 27.47 -15.33 -17.94
C LYS A 117 27.99 -15.47 -16.50
N THR A 118 27.61 -14.58 -15.61
CA THR A 118 28.05 -14.61 -14.21
C THR A 118 27.50 -15.86 -13.51
N PRO A 119 28.37 -16.75 -12.97
CA PRO A 119 27.91 -17.93 -12.25
C PRO A 119 27.26 -17.55 -10.90
N PHE A 120 26.23 -18.32 -10.51
CA PHE A 120 25.60 -18.20 -9.21
C PHE A 120 24.95 -19.52 -8.78
N VAL A 121 24.58 -19.61 -7.50
CA VAL A 121 23.90 -20.77 -6.93
C VAL A 121 22.59 -20.31 -6.30
N VAL A 122 21.53 -21.06 -6.51
CA VAL A 122 20.23 -20.87 -5.85
C VAL A 122 19.92 -22.13 -5.03
N THR A 123 19.70 -21.92 -3.74
CA THR A 123 19.32 -22.98 -2.80
C THR A 123 17.92 -22.74 -2.28
N ALA A 124 17.07 -23.75 -2.31
CA ALA A 124 15.76 -23.75 -1.69
C ALA A 124 15.74 -24.63 -0.43
N ALA A 125 15.12 -24.10 0.62
CA ALA A 125 14.90 -24.79 1.89
C ALA A 125 13.43 -24.68 2.31
N SER A 126 12.92 -25.69 2.99
CA SER A 126 11.60 -25.70 3.63
C SER A 126 11.64 -26.53 4.89
N LYS A 127 10.73 -26.28 5.82
CA LYS A 127 10.63 -27.08 7.05
C LYS A 127 10.34 -28.53 6.69
N ASP A 128 11.07 -29.43 7.32
CA ASP A 128 10.94 -30.89 7.20
C ASP A 128 11.19 -31.47 5.78
N LEU A 129 11.76 -30.66 4.86
CA LEU A 129 12.16 -31.11 3.53
C LEU A 129 13.68 -30.95 3.32
N PRO A 130 14.32 -31.87 2.57
CA PRO A 130 15.73 -31.70 2.17
C PRO A 130 15.91 -30.41 1.34
N ASN A 131 17.00 -29.68 1.60
CA ASN A 131 17.41 -28.56 0.76
C ASN A 131 17.80 -29.06 -0.64
N VAL A 132 17.57 -28.23 -1.64
CA VAL A 132 17.95 -28.49 -3.03
C VAL A 132 18.63 -27.26 -3.62
N SER A 133 19.62 -27.45 -4.49
CA SER A 133 20.33 -26.35 -5.14
C SER A 133 20.48 -26.58 -6.63
N VAL A 134 20.44 -25.46 -7.37
CA VAL A 134 20.85 -25.39 -8.78
C VAL A 134 21.94 -24.35 -8.92
N LYS A 135 22.94 -24.65 -9.78
CA LYS A 135 24.04 -23.76 -10.11
C LYS A 135 23.95 -23.37 -11.57
N PHE A 136 23.99 -22.09 -11.84
CA PHE A 136 24.26 -21.56 -13.16
C PHE A 136 25.78 -21.44 -13.33
N ASN A 137 26.36 -22.08 -14.35
CA ASN A 137 27.81 -22.11 -14.57
C ASN A 137 28.30 -21.05 -15.55
N GLY A 138 27.42 -20.19 -16.03
CA GLY A 138 27.66 -19.14 -17.05
C GLY A 138 27.06 -19.49 -18.42
N SER A 139 26.59 -20.72 -18.62
CA SER A 139 25.93 -21.16 -19.86
C SER A 139 24.62 -21.91 -19.59
N GLU A 140 24.63 -22.83 -18.64
CA GLU A 140 23.50 -23.71 -18.33
C GLU A 140 23.36 -23.93 -16.80
N PHE A 141 22.21 -24.48 -16.40
CA PHE A 141 21.97 -24.87 -15.02
C PHE A 141 22.29 -26.32 -14.79
N GLU A 142 22.94 -26.55 -13.67
CA GLU A 142 23.28 -27.89 -13.15
C GLU A 142 22.59 -28.12 -11.82
N GLN A 143 22.03 -29.31 -11.62
CA GLN A 143 21.56 -29.73 -10.30
C GLN A 143 22.81 -30.09 -9.47
N ILE A 144 22.92 -29.47 -8.29
CA ILE A 144 24.03 -29.78 -7.37
C ILE A 144 23.50 -30.26 -6.01
N SER A 145 24.34 -30.90 -5.24
CA SER A 145 24.02 -31.23 -3.85
C SER A 145 23.81 -29.95 -3.06
N ALA A 146 22.73 -29.87 -2.29
CA ALA A 146 22.41 -28.70 -1.51
C ALA A 146 23.50 -28.46 -0.44
N ASN A 147 23.95 -27.21 -0.31
CA ASN A 147 24.65 -26.78 0.87
C ASN A 147 23.65 -26.70 2.03
N THR A 148 23.84 -27.47 3.09
CA THR A 148 22.89 -27.63 4.19
C THR A 148 22.82 -26.45 5.15
N ASN A 149 23.55 -25.36 4.89
CA ASN A 149 23.61 -24.20 5.78
C ASN A 149 22.37 -23.26 5.68
N VAL A 150 21.55 -23.40 4.65
CA VAL A 150 20.31 -22.61 4.55
C VAL A 150 19.26 -23.24 5.46
N LYS A 151 18.85 -22.48 6.48
CA LYS A 151 17.78 -22.88 7.39
C LYS A 151 16.47 -22.25 6.94
N PRO A 152 15.34 -23.00 6.97
CA PRO A 152 14.03 -22.42 6.76
C PRO A 152 13.78 -21.32 7.78
N GLU A 153 13.21 -20.21 7.34
CA GLU A 153 12.65 -19.23 8.26
C GLU A 153 11.44 -19.83 9.00
N LYS A 154 11.09 -19.21 10.14
CA LYS A 154 9.83 -19.53 10.81
C LYS A 154 8.68 -19.20 9.87
N ASP A 155 7.63 -20.01 9.93
CA ASP A 155 6.40 -19.73 9.19
C ASP A 155 5.93 -18.29 9.49
N PHE A 156 5.93 -17.44 8.48
CA PHE A 156 5.38 -16.12 8.55
C PHE A 156 3.85 -16.20 8.41
N VAL A 157 3.13 -15.65 9.37
CA VAL A 157 1.66 -15.58 9.35
C VAL A 157 1.27 -14.14 9.11
N PRO A 158 0.80 -13.79 7.89
CA PRO A 158 0.44 -12.41 7.58
C PRO A 158 -0.81 -11.97 8.36
N THR A 159 -0.86 -10.69 8.69
CA THR A 159 -2.10 -10.03 9.14
C THR A 159 -3.11 -10.06 8.01
N ARG A 160 -4.33 -10.53 8.29
CA ARG A 160 -5.40 -10.67 7.28
C ARG A 160 -6.51 -9.65 7.43
N SER A 161 -6.78 -9.23 8.66
CA SER A 161 -7.79 -8.22 8.95
C SER A 161 -7.58 -7.58 10.32
N ILE A 162 -8.18 -6.41 10.51
CA ILE A 162 -8.26 -5.73 11.79
C ILE A 162 -9.76 -5.56 12.10
N LYS A 163 -10.20 -6.04 13.25
CA LYS A 163 -11.57 -5.83 13.72
C LYS A 163 -11.60 -4.65 14.67
N ILE A 164 -12.38 -3.63 14.37
CA ILE A 164 -12.62 -2.48 15.24
C ILE A 164 -13.98 -2.66 15.94
N VAL A 165 -14.00 -2.40 17.26
CA VAL A 165 -15.21 -2.38 18.08
C VAL A 165 -15.13 -1.17 19.00
N THR A 166 -16.24 -0.47 19.19
CA THR A 166 -16.35 0.65 20.12
C THR A 166 -17.21 0.28 21.33
N SER A 167 -16.94 0.91 22.48
CA SER A 167 -17.72 0.70 23.71
C SER A 167 -19.20 1.10 23.56
N GLU A 168 -19.46 2.06 22.68
CA GLU A 168 -20.78 2.63 22.38
C GLU A 168 -20.92 2.87 20.89
N LYS A 169 -22.09 3.31 20.44
CA LYS A 169 -22.25 3.77 19.05
C LYS A 169 -21.28 4.90 18.78
N PRO A 170 -20.63 4.93 17.60
CA PRO A 170 -19.56 5.88 17.27
C PRO A 170 -20.10 7.29 16.92
N ASN A 171 -21.07 7.76 17.70
CA ASN A 171 -21.70 9.07 17.57
C ASN A 171 -21.39 9.90 18.83
N PHE A 172 -20.62 10.96 18.65
CA PHE A 172 -20.26 11.87 19.74
C PHE A 172 -21.28 12.99 19.84
N THR A 173 -21.53 13.40 21.08
CA THR A 173 -22.39 14.55 21.39
C THR A 173 -21.68 15.49 22.38
N LYS A 174 -22.31 16.63 22.70
CA LYS A 174 -21.81 17.55 23.72
C LYS A 174 -21.67 16.88 25.09
N GLU A 175 -22.56 15.94 25.41
CA GLU A 175 -22.61 15.22 26.68
C GLU A 175 -21.68 13.98 26.66
N ASN A 176 -21.47 13.38 25.50
CA ASN A 176 -20.62 12.20 25.34
C ASN A 176 -19.51 12.50 24.30
N LYS A 177 -18.38 13.03 24.79
CA LYS A 177 -17.23 13.42 23.96
C LYS A 177 -16.15 12.36 23.85
N GLU A 178 -16.24 11.29 24.61
CA GLU A 178 -15.23 10.24 24.65
C GLU A 178 -15.86 8.87 24.44
N ILE A 179 -15.26 8.07 23.56
CA ILE A 179 -15.62 6.68 23.27
C ILE A 179 -14.34 5.86 23.25
N HIS A 180 -14.38 4.65 23.82
CA HIS A 180 -13.26 3.70 23.72
C HIS A 180 -13.41 2.81 22.51
N ALA A 181 -12.32 2.61 21.78
CA ALA A 181 -12.24 1.72 20.65
C ALA A 181 -11.21 0.61 20.91
N THR A 182 -11.54 -0.59 20.47
CA THR A 182 -10.66 -1.75 20.52
C THR A 182 -10.39 -2.24 19.10
N ALA A 183 -9.12 -2.40 18.74
CA ALA A 183 -8.69 -3.03 17.51
C ALA A 183 -8.07 -4.41 17.79
N THR A 184 -8.53 -5.41 17.06
CA THR A 184 -8.03 -6.78 17.16
C THR A 184 -7.45 -7.22 15.83
N ILE A 185 -6.17 -7.58 15.83
CA ILE A 185 -5.48 -8.16 14.67
C ILE A 185 -5.86 -9.63 14.50
N LEU A 186 -6.16 -10.03 13.28
CA LEU A 186 -6.50 -11.39 12.91
C LEU A 186 -5.62 -11.89 11.74
N PRO A 187 -5.18 -13.16 11.75
CA PRO A 187 -5.37 -14.16 12.82
C PRO A 187 -4.56 -13.79 14.09
N LYS A 188 -4.94 -14.35 15.22
CA LYS A 188 -4.33 -14.04 16.53
C LYS A 188 -2.81 -14.30 16.56
N ASN A 189 -2.34 -15.27 15.78
CA ASN A 189 -0.94 -15.65 15.66
C ASN A 189 -0.20 -14.92 14.53
N ALA A 190 -0.72 -13.79 14.00
CA ALA A 190 -0.04 -12.99 13.00
C ALA A 190 1.39 -12.62 13.46
N SER A 191 2.34 -12.66 12.52
CA SER A 191 3.76 -12.41 12.80
C SER A 191 4.06 -10.94 13.07
N ILE A 192 3.37 -10.03 12.37
CA ILE A 192 3.44 -8.58 12.57
C ILE A 192 2.15 -8.12 13.26
N LYS A 193 2.30 -7.38 14.36
CA LYS A 193 1.19 -6.92 15.20
C LYS A 193 1.21 -5.42 15.44
N GLU A 194 2.05 -4.73 14.72
CA GLU A 194 2.10 -3.27 14.76
C GLU A 194 0.95 -2.70 13.97
N ILE A 195 0.19 -1.80 14.59
CA ILE A 195 -0.91 -1.08 13.96
C ILE A 195 -0.79 0.41 14.23
N SER A 196 -1.29 1.19 13.28
CA SER A 196 -1.41 2.64 13.37
C SER A 196 -2.88 3.03 13.48
N TRP A 197 -3.16 4.09 14.26
CA TRP A 197 -4.48 4.62 14.48
C TRP A 197 -4.53 6.05 13.98
N GLU A 198 -5.54 6.39 13.23
CA GLU A 198 -5.72 7.73 12.68
C GLU A 198 -7.20 8.09 12.55
N SER A 199 -7.55 9.37 12.77
CA SER A 199 -8.82 9.93 12.34
C SER A 199 -8.65 10.56 10.98
N VAL A 200 -9.46 10.16 9.99
CA VAL A 200 -9.33 10.59 8.60
C VAL A 200 -10.66 11.09 8.04
N LEU A 201 -10.58 12.03 7.10
CA LEU A 201 -11.71 12.41 6.27
C LEU A 201 -12.00 11.29 5.25
N LYS A 202 -13.11 11.38 4.57
CA LYS A 202 -13.51 10.41 3.54
C LYS A 202 -12.49 10.31 2.38
N GLU A 203 -11.74 11.37 2.12
CA GLU A 203 -10.64 11.45 1.15
C GLU A 203 -9.34 10.78 1.63
N GLY A 204 -9.30 10.32 2.89
CA GLY A 204 -8.16 9.64 3.48
C GLY A 204 -7.09 10.56 4.08
N VAL A 205 -7.32 11.87 4.14
CA VAL A 205 -6.45 12.83 4.82
C VAL A 205 -6.81 12.93 6.31
N SER A 206 -5.86 13.34 7.15
CA SER A 206 -6.08 13.48 8.59
C SER A 206 -7.25 14.40 8.91
N SER A 207 -8.06 14.02 9.89
CA SER A 207 -9.20 14.76 10.39
C SER A 207 -8.92 15.38 11.75
N ASP A 208 -9.43 16.59 11.98
CA ASP A 208 -9.38 17.25 13.29
C ASP A 208 -10.67 17.05 14.11
N PHE A 209 -11.67 16.30 13.60
CA PHE A 209 -12.97 16.14 14.26
C PHE A 209 -12.93 15.23 15.48
N VAL A 210 -12.08 14.20 15.41
CA VAL A 210 -11.85 13.25 16.51
C VAL A 210 -10.35 13.03 16.69
N CYS A 211 -9.88 13.12 17.91
CA CYS A 211 -8.50 12.85 18.29
C CYS A 211 -8.39 11.45 18.89
N VAL A 212 -7.42 10.67 18.41
CA VAL A 212 -7.09 9.36 18.98
C VAL A 212 -6.01 9.54 20.05
N LYS A 213 -6.27 9.07 21.27
CA LYS A 213 -5.39 9.21 22.43
C LYS A 213 -5.25 7.89 23.18
N ASN A 214 -4.31 7.86 24.12
CA ASN A 214 -4.17 6.79 25.12
C ASN A 214 -4.18 5.38 24.49
N ILE A 215 -3.39 5.17 23.43
CA ILE A 215 -3.28 3.87 22.78
C ILE A 215 -2.53 2.92 23.74
N VAL A 216 -3.17 1.81 24.08
CA VAL A 216 -2.64 0.81 25.03
C VAL A 216 -2.74 -0.59 24.43
N THR A 217 -1.65 -1.34 24.47
CA THR A 217 -1.65 -2.75 24.11
C THR A 217 -2.17 -3.59 25.26
N LYS A 218 -3.30 -4.26 25.10
CA LYS A 218 -3.94 -5.13 26.11
C LYS A 218 -3.52 -6.59 26.00
N ASP A 219 -3.33 -7.06 24.79
CA ASP A 219 -2.80 -8.40 24.47
C ASP A 219 -1.94 -8.29 23.21
N SER A 220 -1.20 -9.31 22.90
CA SER A 220 -0.27 -9.35 21.75
C SER A 220 -0.90 -8.97 20.41
N ASN A 221 -2.22 -9.13 20.27
CA ASN A 221 -2.96 -8.81 19.05
C ASN A 221 -4.15 -7.85 19.28
N VAL A 222 -4.21 -7.19 20.47
CA VAL A 222 -5.32 -6.30 20.85
C VAL A 222 -4.78 -4.98 21.36
N GLN A 223 -5.24 -3.88 20.76
CA GLN A 223 -4.98 -2.53 21.27
C GLN A 223 -6.31 -1.81 21.55
N GLU A 224 -6.28 -0.93 22.54
CA GLU A 224 -7.37 -0.02 22.88
C GLU A 224 -6.90 1.42 22.73
N ALA A 225 -7.81 2.30 22.32
CA ALA A 225 -7.60 3.72 22.24
C ALA A 225 -8.81 4.50 22.78
N THR A 226 -8.56 5.72 23.25
CA THR A 226 -9.60 6.69 23.56
C THR A 226 -9.80 7.62 22.37
N LEU A 227 -11.02 7.70 21.89
CA LEU A 227 -11.46 8.64 20.85
C LEU A 227 -12.11 9.84 21.52
N THR A 228 -11.59 11.05 21.30
CA THR A 228 -12.10 12.28 21.89
C THR A 228 -12.57 13.22 20.79
N ALA A 229 -13.85 13.59 20.80
CA ALA A 229 -14.40 14.58 19.88
C ALA A 229 -13.86 15.98 20.17
N THR A 230 -13.49 16.72 19.11
CA THR A 230 -12.92 18.07 19.16
C THR A 230 -13.84 19.13 18.57
N CYS A 231 -14.52 18.81 17.48
CA CYS A 231 -15.49 19.69 16.81
C CYS A 231 -16.45 18.89 15.95
N ASP A 232 -17.55 19.52 15.54
CA ASP A 232 -18.60 18.89 14.74
C ASP A 232 -18.10 18.50 13.35
N GLY A 233 -18.54 17.33 12.88
CA GLY A 233 -18.22 16.81 11.55
C GLY A 233 -18.32 15.30 11.45
N GLU A 234 -18.07 14.80 10.24
CA GLU A 234 -18.03 13.37 9.93
C GLU A 234 -16.61 12.98 9.53
N CYS A 235 -16.11 11.92 10.12
CA CYS A 235 -14.79 11.35 9.81
C CYS A 235 -14.81 9.83 9.95
N ARG A 236 -13.68 9.21 9.76
CA ARG A 236 -13.49 7.78 9.98
C ARG A 236 -12.34 7.53 10.94
N LEU A 237 -12.53 6.61 11.85
CA LEU A 237 -11.41 5.99 12.53
C LEU A 237 -10.79 4.98 11.57
N ARG A 238 -9.53 5.19 11.20
CA ARG A 238 -8.73 4.25 10.40
C ARG A 238 -7.74 3.55 11.31
N VAL A 239 -7.73 2.23 11.26
CA VAL A 239 -6.69 1.40 11.88
C VAL A 239 -6.01 0.63 10.76
N SER A 240 -4.69 0.72 10.70
CA SER A 240 -3.91 0.11 9.63
C SER A 240 -2.76 -0.73 10.16
N ALA A 241 -2.42 -1.78 9.43
CA ALA A 241 -1.26 -2.63 9.71
C ALA A 241 -0.33 -2.67 8.51
N ASN A 242 0.97 -2.63 8.80
CA ASN A 242 2.00 -2.91 7.81
C ASN A 242 2.38 -4.40 7.92
N ASN A 243 2.16 -5.13 6.84
CA ASN A 243 2.46 -6.55 6.77
C ASN A 243 3.85 -6.82 6.16
N GLY A 244 4.80 -5.97 6.50
CA GLY A 244 6.21 -6.06 6.10
C GLY A 244 6.57 -5.26 4.86
N ARG A 245 5.66 -4.46 4.29
CA ARG A 245 5.93 -3.47 3.22
C ARG A 245 6.19 -2.07 3.79
N ASP A 246 6.66 -1.16 2.95
CA ASP A 246 6.95 0.22 3.36
C ASP A 246 5.68 1.06 3.61
N TYR A 247 4.50 0.55 3.25
CA TYR A 247 3.20 1.20 3.45
C TYR A 247 2.19 0.22 4.06
N PRO A 248 1.19 0.71 4.82
CA PRO A 248 0.13 -0.12 5.36
C PRO A 248 -0.71 -0.76 4.26
N GLU A 249 -0.97 -2.05 4.37
CA GLU A 249 -1.73 -2.82 3.39
C GLU A 249 -3.10 -3.26 3.91
N ILE A 250 -3.21 -3.44 5.22
CA ILE A 250 -4.44 -3.87 5.87
C ILE A 250 -5.06 -2.65 6.52
N LEU A 251 -6.23 -2.28 6.05
CA LEU A 251 -7.00 -1.14 6.56
C LEU A 251 -8.33 -1.64 7.12
N SER A 252 -8.74 -1.05 8.24
CA SER A 252 -10.10 -1.16 8.76
C SER A 252 -10.59 0.22 9.15
N GLU A 253 -11.81 0.57 8.76
CA GLU A 253 -12.39 1.88 9.01
C GLU A 253 -13.73 1.76 9.72
N LEU A 254 -14.02 2.74 10.58
CA LEU A 254 -15.28 2.91 11.26
C LEU A 254 -15.74 4.37 11.13
N GLU A 255 -16.95 4.59 10.64
CA GLU A 255 -17.53 5.94 10.54
C GLU A 255 -17.79 6.53 11.92
N LEU A 256 -17.41 7.78 12.09
CA LEU A 256 -17.60 8.57 13.30
C LEU A 256 -18.36 9.84 12.96
N THR A 257 -19.34 10.20 13.79
CA THR A 257 -20.12 11.44 13.67
C THR A 257 -20.01 12.25 14.95
N VAL A 258 -19.77 13.53 14.83
CA VAL A 258 -19.68 14.47 15.96
C VAL A 258 -20.71 15.58 15.79
N ASN A 259 -21.57 15.79 16.80
CA ASN A 259 -22.63 16.81 16.78
C ASN A 259 -22.70 17.58 18.08
N GLY A 260 -22.80 18.91 18.01
CA GLY A 260 -23.00 19.80 19.15
C GLY A 260 -21.78 20.02 20.03
N VAL A 261 -20.60 19.63 19.60
CA VAL A 261 -19.33 19.84 20.31
C VAL A 261 -18.74 21.21 20.02
N GLY A 262 -18.88 21.70 18.80
CA GLY A 262 -18.45 23.03 18.37
C GLY A 262 -18.14 23.10 16.88
N ASN A 263 -18.07 24.30 16.34
CA ASN A 263 -17.78 24.51 14.93
C ASN A 263 -16.30 24.20 14.61
N PRO A 264 -16.01 23.43 13.55
CA PRO A 264 -14.65 23.22 13.11
C PRO A 264 -14.00 24.52 12.63
N LYS A 265 -12.70 24.67 12.89
CA LYS A 265 -11.85 25.74 12.37
C LYS A 265 -10.64 25.13 11.70
N LEU A 266 -10.22 25.70 10.59
CA LEU A 266 -8.99 25.30 9.91
C LEU A 266 -7.78 26.02 10.52
N ASN A 267 -6.70 25.26 10.77
CA ASN A 267 -5.45 25.81 11.27
C ASN A 267 -4.55 26.19 10.10
N PRO A 268 -4.31 27.50 9.81
CA PRO A 268 -3.47 27.94 8.69
C PRO A 268 -1.99 27.68 8.87
N TYR A 269 -1.53 27.31 10.07
CA TYR A 269 -0.14 26.99 10.36
C TYR A 269 0.22 25.52 10.11
N LYS A 270 -0.73 24.76 9.56
CA LYS A 270 -0.57 23.40 9.07
C LYS A 270 -1.01 23.32 7.61
N MET A 271 -0.60 22.26 6.92
CA MET A 271 -1.12 21.97 5.59
C MET A 271 -2.65 21.85 5.66
N ILE A 272 -3.34 22.62 4.82
CA ILE A 272 -4.78 22.50 4.57
C ILE A 272 -4.89 21.87 3.18
N GLU A 273 -5.33 20.62 3.14
CA GLU A 273 -5.47 19.89 1.88
C GLU A 273 -6.59 20.51 1.01
N GLY A 274 -6.39 20.52 -0.29
CA GLY A 274 -7.34 21.09 -1.24
C GLY A 274 -8.76 20.53 -1.10
N CYS A 275 -8.92 19.26 -0.77
CA CYS A 275 -10.22 18.61 -0.56
C CYS A 275 -11.03 19.16 0.64
N ARG A 276 -10.40 19.94 1.52
CA ARG A 276 -11.06 20.61 2.66
C ARG A 276 -11.75 21.93 2.30
N HIS A 277 -11.75 22.31 1.01
CA HIS A 277 -12.53 23.44 0.52
C HIS A 277 -14.01 23.20 0.79
N ASP A 278 -14.74 24.25 1.08
CA ASP A 278 -16.18 24.20 1.37
C ASP A 278 -17.03 25.00 0.37
N ASP A 279 -16.39 25.77 -0.53
CA ASP A 279 -17.03 26.39 -1.67
C ASP A 279 -16.10 26.43 -2.88
N TRP A 280 -16.64 26.30 -4.11
CA TRP A 280 -15.83 26.11 -5.31
C TRP A 280 -16.56 26.41 -6.63
N ASP A 281 -15.80 26.59 -7.69
CA ASP A 281 -16.32 26.62 -9.06
C ASP A 281 -16.65 25.22 -9.58
N LYS A 282 -17.58 25.12 -10.51
CA LYS A 282 -18.05 23.86 -11.13
C LYS A 282 -16.94 23.00 -11.78
N ASN A 283 -15.80 23.63 -12.11
CA ASN A 283 -14.67 22.94 -12.77
C ASN A 283 -13.70 22.25 -11.80
N VAL A 284 -13.92 22.38 -10.49
CA VAL A 284 -13.08 21.74 -9.49
C VAL A 284 -13.48 20.29 -9.29
N GLY A 285 -12.49 19.41 -9.20
CA GLY A 285 -12.68 17.99 -8.90
C GLY A 285 -11.49 17.38 -8.16
N PRO A 286 -11.63 16.16 -7.61
CA PRO A 286 -10.53 15.49 -6.94
C PRO A 286 -9.38 15.16 -7.90
N VAL A 287 -8.15 15.16 -7.40
CA VAL A 287 -7.00 14.66 -8.14
C VAL A 287 -7.15 13.17 -8.40
N GLN A 288 -6.86 12.71 -9.62
CA GLN A 288 -7.00 11.30 -10.01
C GLN A 288 -5.79 10.44 -9.62
N ALA A 289 -4.62 11.07 -9.46
CA ALA A 289 -3.38 10.39 -9.09
C ALA A 289 -2.42 11.34 -8.37
N GLY A 290 -1.57 10.78 -7.55
CA GLY A 290 -0.40 11.44 -6.96
C GLY A 290 -0.60 11.93 -5.54
N PHE A 291 -1.38 12.97 -5.29
CA PHE A 291 -1.50 13.58 -3.97
C PHE A 291 -2.87 13.30 -3.33
N THR A 292 -2.89 12.56 -2.22
CA THR A 292 -4.11 12.33 -1.44
C THR A 292 -4.63 13.64 -0.87
N GLY A 293 -5.93 13.93 -1.10
CA GLY A 293 -6.54 15.18 -0.66
C GLY A 293 -6.30 16.37 -1.57
N GLY A 294 -5.61 16.23 -2.68
CA GLY A 294 -5.47 17.25 -3.70
C GLY A 294 -6.77 17.46 -4.49
N ILE A 295 -6.85 18.63 -5.15
CA ILE A 295 -7.91 18.97 -6.10
C ILE A 295 -7.31 19.36 -7.44
N SER A 296 -8.08 19.27 -8.51
CA SER A 296 -7.69 19.66 -9.85
C SER A 296 -8.73 20.54 -10.54
N ASN A 297 -8.27 21.45 -11.39
CA ASN A 297 -9.12 22.07 -12.40
C ASN A 297 -9.41 21.06 -13.51
N ARG A 298 -10.68 20.86 -13.84
CA ARG A 298 -11.16 19.94 -14.89
C ARG A 298 -11.79 20.66 -16.07
N GLY A 299 -11.71 21.98 -16.09
CA GLY A 299 -12.27 22.82 -17.14
C GLY A 299 -11.23 23.72 -17.77
N VAL A 300 -11.68 24.46 -18.79
CA VAL A 300 -10.91 25.53 -19.44
C VAL A 300 -11.22 26.86 -18.76
N GLY A 301 -10.21 27.69 -18.55
CA GLY A 301 -10.33 29.03 -17.99
C GLY A 301 -10.14 29.11 -16.47
N ALA A 302 -10.63 30.18 -15.88
CA ALA A 302 -10.49 30.42 -14.45
C ALA A 302 -11.33 29.44 -13.64
N THR A 303 -10.76 28.96 -12.54
CA THR A 303 -11.46 28.18 -11.51
C THR A 303 -11.03 28.65 -10.12
N TRP A 304 -11.85 28.41 -9.11
CA TRP A 304 -11.55 28.85 -7.75
C TRP A 304 -12.08 27.86 -6.71
N ILE A 305 -11.46 27.93 -5.54
CA ILE A 305 -11.89 27.28 -4.30
C ILE A 305 -11.84 28.28 -3.17
N SER A 306 -12.60 28.02 -2.10
CA SER A 306 -12.42 28.74 -0.84
C SER A 306 -12.51 27.83 0.37
N PHE A 307 -11.85 28.26 1.43
CA PHE A 307 -11.78 27.61 2.73
C PHE A 307 -12.35 28.57 3.77
N SER A 308 -13.51 28.27 4.31
CA SER A 308 -14.08 29.07 5.38
C SER A 308 -13.47 28.73 6.74
N LYS A 309 -13.64 29.60 7.72
CA LYS A 309 -13.23 29.39 9.12
C LYS A 309 -11.73 29.09 9.30
N VAL A 310 -10.88 29.67 8.48
CA VAL A 310 -9.42 29.65 8.68
C VAL A 310 -9.09 30.60 9.84
N ASP A 311 -8.61 30.05 10.97
CA ASP A 311 -8.38 30.82 12.20
C ASP A 311 -6.89 31.18 12.36
N PHE A 312 -6.56 32.41 12.00
CA PHE A 312 -5.21 32.97 12.14
C PHE A 312 -4.88 33.37 13.59
N GLY A 313 -5.84 33.27 14.51
CA GLY A 313 -5.64 33.62 15.92
C GLY A 313 -5.24 35.08 16.12
N THR A 314 -4.54 35.32 17.22
CA THR A 314 -4.04 36.66 17.58
C THR A 314 -2.64 36.98 17.01
N GLU A 315 -1.91 35.98 16.57
CA GLU A 315 -0.58 36.16 15.96
C GLU A 315 -0.67 36.61 14.51
N GLY A 316 -1.66 36.11 13.81
CA GLY A 316 -1.91 36.44 12.41
C GLY A 316 -0.86 35.91 11.45
N ALA A 317 -1.12 36.00 10.15
CA ALA A 317 -0.16 35.72 9.09
C ALA A 317 -0.35 36.62 7.88
N ASP A 318 0.74 36.87 7.16
CA ASP A 318 0.79 37.63 5.92
C ASP A 318 1.51 36.86 4.79
N THR A 319 1.72 35.57 4.98
CA THR A 319 2.42 34.72 4.02
C THR A 319 1.59 33.46 3.79
N ILE A 320 1.39 33.10 2.53
CA ILE A 320 0.68 31.88 2.12
C ILE A 320 1.62 31.02 1.26
N HIS A 321 1.70 29.73 1.60
CA HIS A 321 2.44 28.71 0.87
C HIS A 321 1.46 27.87 0.07
N ILE A 322 1.62 27.78 -1.24
CA ILE A 322 0.72 27.01 -2.10
C ILE A 322 1.51 26.04 -2.95
N PRO A 323 1.45 24.73 -2.66
CA PRO A 323 2.04 23.72 -3.51
C PRO A 323 1.06 23.38 -4.65
N ILE A 324 1.52 23.54 -5.90
CA ILE A 324 0.73 23.24 -7.10
C ILE A 324 1.55 22.33 -8.03
N PHE A 325 0.85 21.45 -8.74
CA PHE A 325 1.34 20.81 -9.94
C PHE A 325 0.64 21.48 -11.14
N SER A 326 1.41 22.01 -12.08
CA SER A 326 0.90 22.63 -13.30
C SER A 326 1.69 22.15 -14.52
N PHE A 327 1.00 22.04 -15.65
CA PHE A 327 1.65 21.84 -16.95
C PHE A 327 2.28 23.15 -17.46
N ASP A 328 1.80 24.30 -17.00
CA ASP A 328 2.32 25.62 -17.34
C ASP A 328 3.44 26.00 -16.38
N SER A 329 4.51 26.61 -16.90
CA SER A 329 5.63 27.14 -16.12
C SER A 329 5.25 28.39 -15.32
N GLU A 330 4.23 29.12 -15.76
CA GLU A 330 3.68 30.28 -15.11
C GLU A 330 2.16 30.17 -15.10
N LEU A 331 1.54 30.37 -13.92
CA LEU A 331 0.11 30.29 -13.73
C LEU A 331 -0.37 31.54 -12.96
N PRO A 332 -1.15 32.44 -13.59
CA PRO A 332 -1.74 33.56 -12.87
C PRO A 332 -2.70 33.05 -11.79
N LEU A 333 -2.60 33.59 -10.60
CA LEU A 333 -3.49 33.30 -9.49
C LEU A 333 -3.88 34.53 -8.70
N GLU A 334 -5.01 34.45 -8.05
CA GLU A 334 -5.53 35.48 -7.15
C GLU A 334 -5.76 34.87 -5.77
N ILE A 335 -5.39 35.61 -4.71
CA ILE A 335 -5.69 35.26 -3.31
C ILE A 335 -6.71 36.25 -2.78
N TRP A 336 -7.76 35.72 -2.17
CA TRP A 336 -8.93 36.49 -1.73
C TRP A 336 -9.18 36.35 -0.23
N ASP A 337 -9.62 37.44 0.42
CA ASP A 337 -10.30 37.42 1.71
C ASP A 337 -11.79 37.31 1.43
N GLY A 338 -12.34 36.12 1.62
CA GLY A 338 -13.68 35.75 1.18
C GLY A 338 -13.65 34.83 -0.06
N ASN A 339 -14.85 34.58 -0.59
CA ASN A 339 -15.04 33.85 -1.83
C ASN A 339 -14.72 34.76 -3.02
N PRO A 340 -14.05 34.28 -4.09
CA PRO A 340 -13.71 35.08 -5.28
C PRO A 340 -14.91 35.74 -6.01
N THR A 341 -16.14 35.33 -5.70
CA THR A 341 -17.35 35.96 -6.28
C THR A 341 -17.85 37.19 -5.51
N ASN A 342 -17.48 37.30 -4.22
CA ASN A 342 -18.03 38.36 -3.34
C ASN A 342 -17.03 38.86 -2.27
N GLY A 343 -15.79 38.37 -2.27
CA GLY A 343 -14.74 38.77 -1.34
C GLY A 343 -13.89 39.94 -1.83
N GLU A 344 -12.84 40.25 -1.08
CA GLU A 344 -11.79 41.22 -1.41
C GLU A 344 -10.58 40.50 -2.03
N CYS A 345 -10.16 40.86 -3.25
CA CYS A 345 -8.92 40.34 -3.80
C CYS A 345 -7.74 40.97 -3.06
N LEU A 346 -7.02 40.15 -2.31
CA LEU A 346 -5.83 40.58 -1.55
C LEU A 346 -4.61 40.69 -2.42
N LEU A 347 -4.43 39.73 -3.35
CA LEU A 347 -3.22 39.64 -4.15
C LEU A 347 -3.50 39.06 -5.53
N ASN A 348 -2.99 39.70 -6.56
CA ASN A 348 -2.82 39.14 -7.90
C ASN A 348 -1.34 38.73 -8.02
N ALA A 349 -1.07 37.48 -8.34
CA ALA A 349 0.28 36.92 -8.39
C ALA A 349 0.43 35.95 -9.56
N THR A 350 1.65 35.53 -9.78
CA THR A 350 1.97 34.46 -10.74
C THR A 350 2.71 33.36 -10.01
N TYR A 351 2.11 32.18 -10.03
CA TYR A 351 2.78 30.96 -9.61
C TYR A 351 3.80 30.56 -10.67
N LYS A 352 4.99 30.16 -10.25
CA LYS A 352 6.09 29.78 -11.14
C LYS A 352 6.63 28.41 -10.75
N ALA A 353 6.70 27.50 -11.71
CA ALA A 353 7.29 26.19 -11.52
C ALA A 353 7.98 25.69 -12.79
N GLN A 354 8.93 24.81 -12.62
CA GLN A 354 9.41 23.96 -13.69
C GLN A 354 8.51 22.73 -13.77
N TYR A 355 7.97 22.44 -14.96
CA TYR A 355 7.18 21.25 -15.18
C TYR A 355 7.98 19.99 -14.85
N VAL A 356 7.53 19.24 -13.86
CA VAL A 356 7.94 17.87 -13.58
C VAL A 356 6.67 17.08 -13.25
N TYR A 357 6.40 16.03 -13.99
CA TYR A 357 5.18 15.24 -13.81
C TYR A 357 5.01 14.77 -12.36
N ASN A 358 3.82 14.97 -11.82
CA ASN A 358 3.43 14.59 -10.45
C ASN A 358 4.27 15.25 -9.32
N LYS A 359 4.99 16.31 -9.59
CA LYS A 359 5.72 17.07 -8.60
C LYS A 359 5.00 18.38 -8.28
N TYR A 360 4.60 18.53 -7.02
CA TYR A 360 4.04 19.76 -6.48
C TYR A 360 5.18 20.70 -6.10
N THR A 361 5.21 21.88 -6.70
CA THR A 361 6.17 22.93 -6.38
C THR A 361 5.50 23.96 -5.48
N GLU A 362 6.10 24.25 -4.34
CA GLU A 362 5.62 25.29 -3.43
C GLU A 362 6.06 26.66 -3.89
N ASN A 363 5.11 27.59 -3.98
CA ASN A 363 5.39 29.02 -4.08
C ASN A 363 4.89 29.73 -2.84
N VAL A 364 5.62 30.78 -2.45
CA VAL A 364 5.34 31.60 -1.27
C VAL A 364 4.84 32.98 -1.72
N PHE A 365 3.69 33.37 -1.22
CA PHE A 365 3.05 34.63 -1.55
C PHE A 365 2.92 35.50 -0.29
N VAL A 366 3.37 36.74 -0.38
CA VAL A 366 3.27 37.72 0.70
C VAL A 366 2.03 38.60 0.45
N LEU A 367 1.12 38.59 1.40
CA LEU A 367 -0.11 39.40 1.36
C LEU A 367 0.20 40.87 1.69
N PRO A 368 -0.57 41.84 1.16
CA PRO A 368 -0.38 43.25 1.44
C PRO A 368 -0.76 43.64 2.88
N LYS A 369 -1.49 42.80 3.57
CA LYS A 369 -1.90 42.98 4.98
C LYS A 369 -1.82 41.66 5.74
N ARG A 370 -1.51 41.73 7.04
CA ARG A 370 -1.55 40.60 7.95
C ARG A 370 -3.00 40.28 8.34
N LEU A 371 -3.38 39.00 8.26
CA LEU A 371 -4.72 38.53 8.62
C LEU A 371 -4.71 38.04 10.07
N PHE A 372 -5.73 38.41 10.86
CA PHE A 372 -5.93 38.03 12.26
C PHE A 372 -7.32 37.47 12.46
N GLY A 373 -7.48 36.51 13.38
CA GLY A 373 -8.80 35.93 13.66
C GLY A 373 -9.27 35.00 12.57
N VAL A 374 -10.58 34.92 12.36
CA VAL A 374 -11.19 33.91 11.46
C VAL A 374 -11.55 34.56 10.12
N HIS A 375 -11.03 34.00 9.05
CA HIS A 375 -11.27 34.44 7.67
C HIS A 375 -11.79 33.31 6.79
N THR A 376 -12.28 33.65 5.62
CA THR A 376 -12.45 32.77 4.48
C THR A 376 -11.33 33.09 3.49
N ILE A 377 -10.57 32.08 3.06
CA ILE A 377 -9.48 32.27 2.10
C ILE A 377 -9.88 31.64 0.77
N GLY A 378 -10.00 32.49 -0.25
CA GLY A 378 -10.26 32.09 -1.63
C GLY A 378 -8.96 32.04 -2.46
N ILE A 379 -8.84 31.04 -3.32
CA ILE A 379 -7.75 30.93 -4.28
C ILE A 379 -8.34 30.72 -5.66
N LYS A 380 -8.01 31.57 -6.62
CA LYS A 380 -8.49 31.49 -7.99
C LYS A 380 -7.32 31.35 -8.95
N PHE A 381 -7.41 30.39 -9.82
CA PHE A 381 -6.38 30.05 -10.82
C PHE A 381 -6.89 30.34 -12.21
N HIS A 382 -6.01 30.82 -13.07
CA HIS A 382 -6.27 31.04 -14.48
C HIS A 382 -5.45 30.07 -15.30
N THR A 383 -6.08 29.03 -15.81
CA THR A 383 -5.42 28.04 -16.69
C THR A 383 -5.81 28.26 -18.13
N GLU A 384 -4.84 28.37 -19.02
CA GLU A 384 -5.02 28.21 -20.44
C GLU A 384 -4.80 26.73 -20.79
N LEU A 385 -5.87 25.92 -20.73
CA LEU A 385 -5.79 24.60 -21.34
C LEU A 385 -5.92 24.74 -22.85
N VAL A 386 -4.89 24.41 -23.57
CA VAL A 386 -4.90 24.20 -25.01
C VAL A 386 -5.38 22.77 -25.28
#